data_a27dc6766da5b9639424518415b49222
#
_entry.id   a27dc6766da5b9639424518415b49222
#
_cell.length_a   1.000
_cell.length_b   1.000
_cell.length_c   1.000
_cell.angle_alpha   90.00
_cell.angle_beta   90.00
_cell.angle_gamma   90.00
#
_symmetry.space_group_name_H-M   'P 1'
#
loop_
_entity.id
_entity.type
_entity.pdbx_description
1 polymer ?
#
loop_
_entity_poly.entity_id
_entity_poly.type
_entity_poly.pdbx_seq_one_letter_code
_entity_poly.pdbx_strand_id
1 'polypeptide(L)'
;MILGTSNSIKSTVMNWLLSLIFDTSSFAHGFLVYSVIISFGIGLGRKKIFGLSLGATCVLFVGLIVGYAGVKVDPAMMAFFRNFGLVLFVFFIGLQVGPSFFATFKSSGFELTGLMMLAVGLSLLITISLYFLFSNSISLPEILGIMFGAVTSTPGLGATQEALQSLGSKQDITVGYACAYPFAILSVIGVILGLKKLFGVNLAQEDKYWEEAQQVKNRAPIYYHVKTTNKALQGITLREIREIIGRPFICSRVMHD
;
A
#
# COMPACT_ATOMS: atom_id res chain seq x y z
N MET A 1 6.23 -49.08 -29.72
CA MET A 1 5.39 -47.87 -29.95
C MET A 1 5.36 -46.91 -28.76
N ILE A 2 5.88 -47.25 -27.57
CA ILE A 2 5.84 -46.43 -26.33
C ILE A 2 7.05 -45.47 -26.22
N LEU A 3 8.17 -45.73 -26.88
CA LEU A 3 9.38 -44.89 -26.80
C LEU A 3 9.30 -43.59 -27.63
N GLY A 4 8.47 -43.56 -28.68
CA GLY A 4 8.30 -42.35 -29.50
C GLY A 4 7.47 -41.24 -28.83
N THR A 5 6.53 -41.59 -27.97
CA THR A 5 5.65 -40.62 -27.24
C THR A 5 6.40 -39.90 -26.14
N SER A 6 7.33 -40.55 -25.44
CA SER A 6 8.14 -39.93 -24.38
C SER A 6 9.05 -38.82 -24.87
N ASN A 7 9.70 -39.02 -26.07
CA ASN A 7 10.57 -38.02 -26.67
C ASN A 7 9.77 -36.82 -27.22
N SER A 8 8.56 -37.05 -27.78
CA SER A 8 7.67 -36.01 -28.24
C SER A 8 7.17 -35.16 -27.09
N ILE A 9 6.77 -35.75 -25.95
CA ILE A 9 6.34 -35.02 -24.77
C ILE A 9 7.51 -34.20 -24.19
N LYS A 10 8.69 -34.74 -24.10
CA LYS A 10 9.89 -34.02 -23.62
C LYS A 10 10.23 -32.82 -24.51
N SER A 11 10.16 -32.96 -25.81
CA SER A 11 10.43 -31.86 -26.75
C SER A 11 9.34 -30.79 -26.66
N THR A 12 8.08 -31.16 -26.52
CA THR A 12 6.94 -30.20 -26.34
C THR A 12 7.07 -29.43 -25.04
N VAL A 13 7.38 -30.09 -23.92
CA VAL A 13 7.60 -29.43 -22.61
C VAL A 13 8.82 -28.52 -22.67
N MET A 14 9.92 -28.96 -23.31
CA MET A 14 11.11 -28.14 -23.47
C MET A 14 10.85 -26.88 -24.30
N ASN A 15 10.16 -27.03 -25.43
CA ASN A 15 9.78 -25.88 -26.26
C ASN A 15 8.82 -24.93 -25.53
N TRP A 16 7.90 -25.45 -24.74
CA TRP A 16 7.02 -24.62 -23.91
C TRP A 16 7.82 -23.86 -22.83
N LEU A 17 8.76 -24.51 -22.15
CA LEU A 17 9.64 -23.86 -21.17
C LEU A 17 10.52 -22.78 -21.82
N LEU A 18 11.05 -23.03 -23.01
CA LEU A 18 11.83 -22.06 -23.76
C LEU A 18 10.98 -20.87 -24.21
N SER A 19 9.74 -21.10 -24.64
CA SER A 19 8.83 -20.00 -24.99
C SER A 19 8.45 -19.15 -23.76
N LEU A 20 8.33 -19.77 -22.59
CA LEU A 20 8.06 -19.07 -21.34
C LEU A 20 9.18 -18.08 -20.96
N ILE A 21 10.43 -18.41 -21.30
CA ILE A 21 11.61 -17.59 -20.95
C ILE A 21 11.92 -16.57 -22.05
N PHE A 22 11.80 -16.94 -23.32
CA PHE A 22 12.32 -16.16 -24.45
C PHE A 22 11.26 -15.52 -25.34
N ASP A 23 10.01 -15.98 -25.31
CA ASP A 23 8.94 -15.40 -26.12
C ASP A 23 8.30 -14.20 -25.42
N THR A 24 8.83 -13.02 -25.70
CA THR A 24 8.38 -11.75 -25.11
C THR A 24 6.95 -11.37 -25.47
N SER A 25 6.35 -11.97 -26.51
CA SER A 25 4.95 -11.75 -26.91
C SER A 25 3.97 -12.65 -26.15
N SER A 26 4.49 -13.69 -25.47
CA SER A 26 3.66 -14.65 -24.73
C SER A 26 3.13 -14.06 -23.45
N PHE A 27 1.81 -14.22 -23.20
CA PHE A 27 1.19 -13.88 -21.92
C PHE A 27 1.87 -14.58 -20.73
N ALA A 28 2.25 -15.84 -20.92
CA ALA A 28 2.92 -16.64 -19.89
C ALA A 28 4.31 -16.08 -19.52
N HIS A 29 5.07 -15.57 -20.50
CA HIS A 29 6.34 -14.89 -20.28
C HIS A 29 6.18 -13.66 -19.37
N GLY A 30 5.27 -12.76 -19.73
CA GLY A 30 5.04 -11.57 -18.95
C GLY A 30 4.56 -11.88 -17.53
N PHE A 31 3.65 -12.85 -17.36
CA PHE A 31 3.21 -13.29 -16.04
C PHE A 31 4.36 -13.84 -15.19
N LEU A 32 5.28 -14.60 -15.80
CA LEU A 32 6.48 -15.10 -15.14
C LEU A 32 7.39 -13.94 -14.70
N VAL A 33 7.68 -13.00 -15.60
CA VAL A 33 8.51 -11.83 -15.29
C VAL A 33 7.95 -11.03 -14.13
N TYR A 34 6.66 -10.71 -14.14
CA TYR A 34 6.01 -9.99 -13.02
C TYR A 34 6.05 -10.80 -11.72
N SER A 35 5.79 -12.11 -11.78
CA SER A 35 5.84 -12.99 -10.60
C SER A 35 7.22 -13.02 -9.97
N VAL A 36 8.27 -13.08 -10.79
CA VAL A 36 9.67 -13.04 -10.34
C VAL A 36 9.99 -11.68 -9.71
N ILE A 37 9.65 -10.57 -10.37
CA ILE A 37 9.87 -9.22 -9.85
C ILE A 37 9.20 -9.04 -8.49
N ILE A 38 7.92 -9.43 -8.39
CA ILE A 38 7.14 -9.30 -7.14
C ILE A 38 7.75 -10.18 -6.04
N SER A 39 8.07 -11.43 -6.34
CA SER A 39 8.61 -12.38 -5.35
C SER A 39 9.96 -11.93 -4.81
N PHE A 40 10.87 -11.53 -5.69
CA PHE A 40 12.17 -10.98 -5.30
C PHE A 40 12.04 -9.65 -4.57
N GLY A 41 11.19 -8.75 -5.05
CA GLY A 41 10.95 -7.46 -4.43
C GLY A 41 10.40 -7.58 -3.01
N ILE A 42 9.40 -8.44 -2.79
CA ILE A 42 8.85 -8.70 -1.45
C ILE A 42 9.91 -9.39 -0.57
N GLY A 43 10.66 -10.34 -1.11
CA GLY A 43 11.73 -11.03 -0.38
C GLY A 43 12.81 -10.06 0.13
N LEU A 44 13.25 -9.13 -0.73
CA LEU A 44 14.20 -8.08 -0.35
C LEU A 44 13.59 -7.07 0.63
N GLY A 45 12.33 -6.69 0.40
CA GLY A 45 11.63 -5.70 1.22
C GLY A 45 11.38 -6.14 2.66
N ARG A 46 11.41 -7.44 2.95
CA ARG A 46 11.34 -7.98 4.32
C ARG A 46 12.63 -7.79 5.11
N LYS A 47 13.77 -7.58 4.44
CA LYS A 47 15.02 -7.33 5.12
C LYS A 47 15.03 -5.91 5.69
N LYS A 48 15.40 -5.77 6.96
CA LYS A 48 15.55 -4.46 7.60
C LYS A 48 16.86 -3.84 7.20
N ILE A 49 16.81 -2.68 6.55
CA ILE A 49 17.96 -1.85 6.20
C ILE A 49 17.95 -0.66 7.16
N PHE A 50 19.00 -0.47 7.95
CA PHE A 50 19.06 0.56 9.02
C PHE A 50 17.90 0.51 10.03
N GLY A 51 17.32 -0.69 10.26
CA GLY A 51 16.20 -0.88 11.16
C GLY A 51 14.83 -0.62 10.54
N LEU A 52 14.76 -0.21 9.27
CA LEU A 52 13.54 0.04 8.50
C LEU A 52 13.35 -1.04 7.43
N SER A 53 12.13 -1.53 7.26
CA SER A 53 11.77 -2.42 6.15
C SER A 53 11.20 -1.60 5.00
N LEU A 54 11.76 -1.75 3.80
CA LEU A 54 11.28 -1.06 2.60
C LEU A 54 9.98 -1.65 2.05
N GLY A 55 9.57 -2.81 2.54
CA GLY A 55 8.32 -3.45 2.17
C GLY A 55 8.14 -3.64 0.66
N ALA A 56 6.93 -3.35 0.18
CA ALA A 56 6.58 -3.47 -1.24
C ALA A 56 7.35 -2.52 -2.16
N THR A 57 7.99 -1.47 -1.62
CA THR A 57 8.80 -0.52 -2.40
C THR A 57 9.96 -1.21 -3.12
N CYS A 58 10.51 -2.28 -2.53
CA CYS A 58 11.57 -3.05 -3.18
C CYS A 58 11.13 -3.69 -4.51
N VAL A 59 9.85 -3.93 -4.71
CA VAL A 59 9.31 -4.43 -5.98
C VAL A 59 9.60 -3.44 -7.11
N LEU A 60 9.43 -2.13 -6.85
CA LEU A 60 9.77 -1.11 -7.83
C LEU A 60 11.27 -1.15 -8.19
N PHE A 61 12.15 -1.22 -7.19
CA PHE A 61 13.59 -1.26 -7.45
C PHE A 61 14.00 -2.51 -8.24
N VAL A 62 13.43 -3.67 -7.91
CA VAL A 62 13.68 -4.90 -8.69
C VAL A 62 13.15 -4.74 -10.11
N GLY A 63 11.96 -4.15 -10.28
CA GLY A 63 11.39 -3.86 -11.60
C GLY A 63 12.30 -2.93 -12.45
N LEU A 64 12.84 -1.88 -11.84
CA LEU A 64 13.78 -0.98 -12.52
C LEU A 64 15.07 -1.71 -12.94
N ILE A 65 15.62 -2.57 -12.08
CA ILE A 65 16.83 -3.35 -12.40
C ILE A 65 16.55 -4.33 -13.55
N VAL A 66 15.41 -5.04 -13.50
CA VAL A 66 15.01 -5.98 -14.55
C VAL A 66 14.75 -5.26 -15.87
N GLY A 67 14.11 -4.10 -15.84
CA GLY A 67 13.92 -3.25 -17.03
C GLY A 67 15.25 -2.74 -17.59
N TYR A 68 16.15 -2.28 -16.73
CA TYR A 68 17.51 -1.88 -17.13
C TYR A 68 18.31 -3.04 -17.74
N ALA A 69 18.14 -4.25 -17.24
CA ALA A 69 18.75 -5.47 -17.82
C ALA A 69 18.19 -5.85 -19.21
N GLY A 70 17.22 -5.08 -19.71
CA GLY A 70 16.68 -5.25 -21.07
C GLY A 70 15.60 -6.32 -21.21
N VAL A 71 15.04 -6.80 -20.12
CA VAL A 71 13.89 -7.73 -20.15
C VAL A 71 12.68 -6.99 -20.72
N LYS A 72 12.13 -7.51 -21.81
CA LYS A 72 10.98 -6.92 -22.50
C LYS A 72 9.73 -7.74 -22.20
N VAL A 73 8.62 -7.05 -22.05
CA VAL A 73 7.28 -7.64 -21.91
C VAL A 73 6.37 -6.96 -22.94
N ASP A 74 5.39 -7.70 -23.43
CA ASP A 74 4.41 -7.16 -24.38
C ASP A 74 3.74 -5.87 -23.84
N PRO A 75 3.71 -4.77 -24.62
CA PRO A 75 3.19 -3.49 -24.16
C PRO A 75 1.70 -3.53 -23.79
N ALA A 76 0.89 -4.33 -24.49
CA ALA A 76 -0.54 -4.44 -24.20
C ALA A 76 -0.77 -5.14 -22.88
N MET A 77 0.02 -6.19 -22.62
CA MET A 77 0.02 -6.89 -21.35
C MET A 77 0.51 -6.00 -20.19
N MET A 78 1.55 -5.20 -20.41
CA MET A 78 2.03 -4.24 -19.44
C MET A 78 0.95 -3.22 -19.08
N ALA A 79 0.24 -2.69 -20.08
CA ALA A 79 -0.88 -1.77 -19.88
C ALA A 79 -2.02 -2.43 -19.10
N PHE A 80 -2.35 -3.68 -19.42
CA PHE A 80 -3.37 -4.43 -18.70
C PHE A 80 -3.02 -4.59 -17.21
N PHE A 81 -1.81 -5.09 -16.87
CA PHE A 81 -1.41 -5.26 -15.48
C PHE A 81 -1.33 -3.94 -14.72
N ARG A 82 -0.88 -2.87 -15.36
CA ARG A 82 -0.87 -1.54 -14.76
C ARG A 82 -2.28 -1.09 -14.37
N ASN A 83 -3.21 -1.13 -15.32
CA ASN A 83 -4.58 -0.65 -15.09
C ASN A 83 -5.33 -1.55 -14.11
N PHE A 84 -5.22 -2.87 -14.24
CA PHE A 84 -5.82 -3.83 -13.32
C PHE A 84 -5.26 -3.69 -11.90
N GLY A 85 -3.94 -3.55 -11.77
CA GLY A 85 -3.28 -3.32 -10.49
C GLY A 85 -3.71 -2.02 -9.84
N LEU A 86 -3.88 -0.94 -10.62
CA LEU A 86 -4.37 0.34 -10.12
C LEU A 86 -5.80 0.22 -9.58
N VAL A 87 -6.70 -0.44 -10.32
CA VAL A 87 -8.09 -0.66 -9.88
C VAL A 87 -8.13 -1.46 -8.57
N LEU A 88 -7.38 -2.55 -8.50
CA LEU A 88 -7.28 -3.35 -7.26
C LEU A 88 -6.71 -2.54 -6.09
N PHE A 89 -5.68 -1.75 -6.34
CA PHE A 89 -5.06 -0.90 -5.32
C PHE A 89 -6.06 0.10 -4.73
N VAL A 90 -6.78 0.83 -5.58
CA VAL A 90 -7.81 1.80 -5.15
C VAL A 90 -8.94 1.10 -4.40
N PHE A 91 -9.40 -0.05 -4.90
CA PHE A 91 -10.45 -0.85 -4.27
C PHE A 91 -10.04 -1.30 -2.86
N PHE A 92 -8.85 -1.89 -2.70
CA PHE A 92 -8.39 -2.35 -1.38
C PHE A 92 -8.14 -1.21 -0.40
N ILE A 93 -7.62 -0.07 -0.86
CA ILE A 93 -7.50 1.12 -0.01
C ILE A 93 -8.90 1.59 0.44
N GLY A 94 -9.87 1.63 -0.47
CA GLY A 94 -11.26 1.98 -0.14
C GLY A 94 -11.85 1.06 0.92
N LEU A 95 -11.65 -0.25 0.80
CA LEU A 95 -12.09 -1.22 1.80
C LEU A 95 -11.40 -1.05 3.16
N GLN A 96 -10.11 -0.75 3.16
CA GLN A 96 -9.32 -0.60 4.39
C GLN A 96 -9.66 0.70 5.13
N VAL A 97 -9.80 1.80 4.40
CA VAL A 97 -9.97 3.15 4.97
C VAL A 97 -11.45 3.48 5.20
N GLY A 98 -12.34 2.98 4.34
CA GLY A 98 -13.78 3.32 4.34
C GLY A 98 -14.46 3.22 5.70
N PRO A 99 -14.35 2.11 6.44
CA PRO A 99 -15.02 1.94 7.72
C PRO A 99 -14.59 2.95 8.80
N SER A 100 -13.32 3.37 8.78
CA SER A 100 -12.75 4.28 9.78
C SER A 100 -12.77 5.75 9.34
N PHE A 101 -13.00 6.02 8.06
CA PHE A 101 -12.88 7.35 7.48
C PHE A 101 -13.76 8.39 8.21
N PHE A 102 -15.06 8.14 8.30
CA PHE A 102 -15.99 9.08 8.95
C PHE A 102 -15.76 9.21 10.46
N ALA A 103 -15.35 8.13 11.12
CA ALA A 103 -15.06 8.15 12.54
C ALA A 103 -13.81 9.00 12.85
N THR A 104 -12.76 8.83 12.06
CA THR A 104 -11.50 9.58 12.18
C THR A 104 -11.71 11.05 11.84
N PHE A 105 -12.49 11.35 10.80
CA PHE A 105 -12.80 12.71 10.40
C PHE A 105 -13.52 13.50 11.51
N LYS A 106 -14.43 12.84 12.25
CA LYS A 106 -15.17 13.46 13.36
C LYS A 106 -14.32 13.72 14.60
N SER A 107 -13.36 12.86 14.91
CA SER A 107 -12.65 12.91 16.21
C SER A 107 -11.41 13.81 16.23
N SER A 108 -10.64 13.86 15.14
CA SER A 108 -9.39 14.63 15.07
C SER A 108 -9.03 15.03 13.63
N GLY A 109 -9.94 14.77 12.70
CA GLY A 109 -9.64 14.81 11.27
C GLY A 109 -9.50 16.20 10.69
N PHE A 110 -10.08 17.24 11.33
CA PHE A 110 -10.09 18.57 10.72
C PHE A 110 -8.70 19.21 10.69
N GLU A 111 -7.95 19.11 11.78
CA GLU A 111 -6.57 19.63 11.85
C GLU A 111 -5.63 18.87 10.93
N LEU A 112 -5.68 17.52 10.97
CA LEU A 112 -4.88 16.67 10.10
C LEU A 112 -5.24 16.88 8.62
N THR A 113 -6.54 17.01 8.30
CA THR A 113 -6.99 17.26 6.94
C THR A 113 -6.51 18.62 6.44
N GLY A 114 -6.53 19.65 7.29
CA GLY A 114 -5.99 20.98 6.98
C GLY A 114 -4.50 20.92 6.66
N LEU A 115 -3.72 20.18 7.45
CA LEU A 115 -2.29 19.98 7.24
C LEU A 115 -2.01 19.22 5.92
N MET A 116 -2.81 18.20 5.61
CA MET A 116 -2.71 17.46 4.36
C MET A 116 -3.05 18.34 3.15
N MET A 117 -4.11 19.16 3.24
CA MET A 117 -4.47 20.12 2.18
C MET A 117 -3.38 21.16 1.97
N LEU A 118 -2.75 21.64 3.05
CA LEU A 118 -1.59 22.54 2.97
C LEU A 118 -0.42 21.86 2.25
N ALA A 119 -0.09 20.62 2.60
CA ALA A 119 1.00 19.87 1.97
C ALA A 119 0.75 19.63 0.48
N VAL A 120 -0.49 19.25 0.10
CA VAL A 120 -0.88 19.09 -1.30
C VAL A 120 -0.83 20.43 -2.03
N GLY A 121 -1.34 21.50 -1.44
CA GLY A 121 -1.29 22.86 -2.01
C GLY A 121 0.15 23.32 -2.24
N LEU A 122 1.05 23.12 -1.27
CA LEU A 122 2.46 23.43 -1.41
C LEU A 122 3.13 22.60 -2.52
N SER A 123 2.83 21.31 -2.62
CA SER A 123 3.39 20.46 -3.67
C SER A 123 2.94 20.92 -5.07
N LEU A 124 1.69 21.32 -5.22
CA LEU A 124 1.17 21.91 -6.45
C LEU A 124 1.84 23.24 -6.80
N LEU A 125 1.99 24.14 -5.83
CA LEU A 125 2.67 25.43 -6.02
C LEU A 125 4.13 25.24 -6.44
N ILE A 126 4.85 24.32 -5.81
CA ILE A 126 6.23 23.98 -6.18
C ILE A 126 6.26 23.42 -7.60
N THR A 127 5.35 22.52 -7.94
CA THR A 127 5.26 21.90 -9.27
C THR A 127 5.03 22.95 -10.35
N ILE A 128 4.07 23.86 -10.13
CA ILE A 128 3.77 24.96 -11.05
C ILE A 128 4.97 25.88 -11.19
N SER A 129 5.61 26.23 -10.08
CA SER A 129 6.82 27.10 -10.08
C SER A 129 7.97 26.46 -10.86
N LEU A 130 8.22 25.17 -10.66
CA LEU A 130 9.22 24.41 -11.40
C LEU A 130 8.89 24.32 -12.89
N TYR A 131 7.61 24.13 -13.23
CA TYR A 131 7.19 24.13 -14.61
C TYR A 131 7.54 25.44 -15.32
N PHE A 132 7.21 26.59 -14.73
CA PHE A 132 7.55 27.89 -15.33
C PHE A 132 9.06 28.13 -15.40
N LEU A 133 9.82 27.66 -14.41
CA LEU A 133 11.26 27.82 -14.37
C LEU A 133 11.99 26.96 -15.42
N PHE A 134 11.48 25.75 -15.67
CA PHE A 134 12.10 24.76 -16.56
C PHE A 134 11.27 24.47 -17.82
N SER A 135 10.30 25.31 -18.16
CA SER A 135 9.37 25.09 -19.29
C SER A 135 10.04 24.84 -20.64
N ASN A 136 11.27 25.34 -20.83
CA ASN A 136 12.05 25.12 -22.05
C ASN A 136 12.75 23.76 -22.10
N SER A 137 12.87 23.06 -20.98
CA SER A 137 13.68 21.83 -20.87
C SER A 137 12.86 20.61 -20.48
N ILE A 138 11.73 20.79 -19.79
CA ILE A 138 10.94 19.71 -19.24
C ILE A 138 9.45 19.94 -19.62
N SER A 139 8.81 18.91 -20.15
CA SER A 139 7.39 18.97 -20.52
C SER A 139 6.47 18.92 -19.30
N LEU A 140 5.26 19.44 -19.44
CA LEU A 140 4.24 19.37 -18.38
C LEU A 140 3.99 17.94 -17.87
N PRO A 141 3.82 16.91 -18.75
CA PRO A 141 3.67 15.55 -18.28
C PRO A 141 4.86 15.01 -17.46
N GLU A 142 6.09 15.34 -17.84
CA GLU A 142 7.27 14.92 -17.09
C GLU A 142 7.34 15.55 -15.69
N ILE A 143 7.01 16.84 -15.57
CA ILE A 143 6.95 17.52 -14.25
C ILE A 143 5.83 16.93 -13.39
N LEU A 144 4.66 16.62 -13.95
CA LEU A 144 3.61 15.93 -13.23
C LEU A 144 4.05 14.53 -12.77
N GLY A 145 4.79 13.81 -13.60
CA GLY A 145 5.42 12.55 -13.21
C GLY A 145 6.37 12.72 -12.02
N ILE A 146 7.25 13.73 -12.08
CA ILE A 146 8.17 14.07 -10.99
C ILE A 146 7.40 14.40 -9.70
N MET A 147 6.32 15.19 -9.79
CA MET A 147 5.49 15.54 -8.64
C MET A 147 4.89 14.28 -7.98
N PHE A 148 4.23 13.43 -8.77
CA PHE A 148 3.63 12.21 -8.22
C PHE A 148 4.66 11.21 -7.70
N GLY A 149 5.85 11.16 -8.30
CA GLY A 149 6.99 10.42 -7.79
C GLY A 149 7.49 10.95 -6.46
N ALA A 150 7.64 12.26 -6.34
CA ALA A 150 8.13 12.94 -5.12
C ALA A 150 7.16 12.77 -3.93
N VAL A 151 5.85 12.75 -4.18
CA VAL A 151 4.85 12.49 -3.13
C VAL A 151 4.46 11.01 -3.04
N THR A 152 5.14 10.12 -3.76
CA THR A 152 4.88 8.66 -3.78
C THR A 152 3.43 8.27 -4.10
N SER A 153 2.74 9.08 -4.92
CA SER A 153 1.32 8.90 -5.26
C SER A 153 1.13 8.11 -6.55
N THR A 154 1.10 6.78 -6.46
CA THR A 154 0.78 5.91 -7.60
C THR A 154 -0.64 6.13 -8.16
N PRO A 155 -1.70 6.36 -7.34
CA PRO A 155 -3.02 6.68 -7.87
C PRO A 155 -3.04 7.99 -8.67
N GLY A 156 -2.32 9.01 -8.21
CA GLY A 156 -2.20 10.28 -8.93
C GLY A 156 -1.51 10.10 -10.29
N LEU A 157 -0.46 9.29 -10.34
CA LEU A 157 0.19 8.91 -11.60
C LEU A 157 -0.81 8.28 -12.57
N GLY A 158 -1.56 7.27 -12.11
CA GLY A 158 -2.54 6.56 -12.96
C GLY A 158 -3.65 7.48 -13.48
N ALA A 159 -4.25 8.28 -12.61
CA ALA A 159 -5.31 9.22 -12.98
C ALA A 159 -4.82 10.27 -14.00
N THR A 160 -3.60 10.78 -13.81
CA THR A 160 -3.01 11.76 -14.73
C THR A 160 -2.66 11.13 -16.08
N GLN A 161 -2.15 9.91 -16.09
CA GLN A 161 -1.90 9.16 -17.32
C GLN A 161 -3.19 8.97 -18.13
N GLU A 162 -4.28 8.60 -17.48
CA GLU A 162 -5.58 8.44 -18.10
C GLU A 162 -6.12 9.76 -18.64
N ALA A 163 -6.01 10.85 -17.87
CA ALA A 163 -6.38 12.18 -18.30
C ALA A 163 -5.57 12.64 -19.53
N LEU A 164 -4.26 12.41 -19.56
CA LEU A 164 -3.42 12.73 -20.71
C LEU A 164 -3.80 11.92 -21.96
N GLN A 165 -4.12 10.64 -21.79
CA GLN A 165 -4.60 9.81 -22.89
C GLN A 165 -5.93 10.31 -23.43
N SER A 166 -6.88 10.72 -22.60
CA SER A 166 -8.16 11.29 -23.00
C SER A 166 -8.01 12.62 -23.76
N LEU A 167 -6.95 13.37 -23.48
CA LEU A 167 -6.57 14.59 -24.22
C LEU A 167 -5.76 14.31 -25.49
N GLY A 168 -5.56 13.04 -25.86
CA GLY A 168 -4.81 12.64 -27.05
C GLY A 168 -3.28 12.80 -26.90
N SER A 169 -2.77 13.05 -25.71
CA SER A 169 -1.33 13.13 -25.46
C SER A 169 -0.70 11.74 -25.49
N LYS A 170 0.38 11.61 -26.24
CA LYS A 170 1.22 10.39 -26.30
C LYS A 170 2.40 10.44 -25.35
N GLN A 171 2.54 11.51 -24.57
CA GLN A 171 3.67 11.68 -23.65
C GLN A 171 3.51 10.78 -22.42
N ASP A 172 4.61 10.17 -22.01
CA ASP A 172 4.64 9.26 -20.86
C ASP A 172 5.17 10.00 -19.61
N ILE A 173 4.33 10.04 -18.59
CA ILE A 173 4.67 10.62 -17.28
C ILE A 173 5.46 9.66 -16.40
N THR A 174 5.57 8.40 -16.81
CA THR A 174 6.16 7.32 -16.00
C THR A 174 7.64 7.53 -15.77
N VAL A 175 8.35 8.13 -16.72
CA VAL A 175 9.80 8.38 -16.61
C VAL A 175 10.09 9.36 -15.47
N GLY A 176 9.39 10.50 -15.42
CA GLY A 176 9.53 11.48 -14.33
C GLY A 176 9.22 10.86 -12.97
N TYR A 177 8.15 10.06 -12.90
CA TYR A 177 7.78 9.32 -11.69
C TYR A 177 8.88 8.34 -11.26
N ALA A 178 9.38 7.51 -12.18
CA ALA A 178 10.39 6.49 -11.88
C ALA A 178 11.71 7.11 -11.41
N CYS A 179 12.06 8.28 -11.92
CA CYS A 179 13.25 9.03 -11.47
C CYS A 179 13.05 9.63 -10.06
N ALA A 180 11.90 10.25 -9.80
CA ALA A 180 11.67 10.98 -8.55
C ALA A 180 11.35 10.05 -7.36
N TYR A 181 10.65 8.96 -7.59
CA TYR A 181 10.16 8.05 -6.54
C TYR A 181 11.27 7.47 -5.64
N PRO A 182 12.42 6.96 -6.16
CA PRO A 182 13.50 6.46 -5.31
C PRO A 182 14.05 7.55 -4.37
N PHE A 183 14.23 8.77 -4.88
CA PHE A 183 14.70 9.89 -4.08
C PHE A 183 13.70 10.30 -3.01
N ALA A 184 12.40 10.26 -3.30
CA ALA A 184 11.35 10.52 -2.33
C ALA A 184 11.44 9.55 -1.14
N ILE A 185 11.60 8.25 -1.40
CA ILE A 185 11.75 7.24 -0.34
C ILE A 185 13.01 7.49 0.48
N LEU A 186 14.13 7.72 -0.17
CA LEU A 186 15.39 8.03 0.52
C LEU A 186 15.26 9.30 1.38
N SER A 187 14.56 10.32 0.87
CA SER A 187 14.29 11.56 1.60
C SER A 187 13.43 11.31 2.84
N VAL A 188 12.35 10.54 2.72
CA VAL A 188 11.49 10.18 3.87
C VAL A 188 12.29 9.43 4.94
N ILE A 189 13.10 8.45 4.53
CA ILE A 189 13.98 7.72 5.44
C ILE A 189 14.98 8.68 6.10
N GLY A 190 15.61 9.54 5.31
CA GLY A 190 16.57 10.53 5.80
C GLY A 190 15.95 11.49 6.81
N VAL A 191 14.73 11.98 6.53
CA VAL A 191 14.00 12.87 7.45
C VAL A 191 13.67 12.13 8.75
N ILE A 192 13.13 10.90 8.69
CA ILE A 192 12.81 10.12 9.89
C ILE A 192 14.06 9.89 10.74
N LEU A 193 15.16 9.46 10.13
CA LEU A 193 16.44 9.25 10.84
C LEU A 193 17.02 10.55 11.40
N GLY A 194 16.91 11.63 10.63
CA GLY A 194 17.34 12.98 11.03
C GLY A 194 16.54 13.49 12.23
N LEU A 195 15.21 13.39 12.19
CA LEU A 195 14.33 13.78 13.29
C LEU A 195 14.59 12.94 14.54
N LYS A 196 14.72 11.61 14.36
CA LYS A 196 15.08 10.71 15.47
C LYS A 196 16.36 11.17 16.18
N LYS A 197 17.38 11.53 15.42
CA LYS A 197 18.66 12.00 15.97
C LYS A 197 18.53 13.39 16.60
N LEU A 198 17.82 14.30 15.94
CA LEU A 198 17.65 15.69 16.38
C LEU A 198 16.86 15.79 17.69
N PHE A 199 15.77 15.01 17.81
CA PHE A 199 14.90 15.02 19.00
C PHE A 199 15.27 13.94 20.03
N GLY A 200 16.32 13.13 19.81
CA GLY A 200 16.76 12.08 20.72
C GLY A 200 15.70 11.00 20.99
N VAL A 201 14.80 10.76 20.02
CA VAL A 201 13.67 9.85 20.18
C VAL A 201 14.15 8.41 20.36
N ASN A 202 13.76 7.78 21.47
CA ASN A 202 14.00 6.36 21.73
C ASN A 202 12.79 5.54 21.29
N LEU A 203 12.86 4.97 20.09
CA LEU A 203 11.77 4.17 19.52
C LEU A 203 11.31 3.02 20.43
N ALA A 204 12.22 2.41 21.18
CA ALA A 204 11.86 1.31 22.07
C ALA A 204 11.03 1.76 23.29
N GLN A 205 11.19 3.01 23.72
CA GLN A 205 10.34 3.60 24.76
C GLN A 205 8.99 4.01 24.20
N GLU A 206 8.98 4.63 23.03
CA GLU A 206 7.74 5.03 22.34
C GLU A 206 6.88 3.82 21.99
N ASP A 207 7.47 2.72 21.51
CA ASP A 207 6.75 1.46 21.25
C ASP A 207 6.07 0.93 22.52
N LYS A 208 6.76 0.96 23.66
CA LYS A 208 6.17 0.56 24.95
C LYS A 208 5.01 1.46 25.36
N TYR A 209 5.17 2.78 25.27
CA TYR A 209 4.08 3.73 25.56
C TYR A 209 2.89 3.50 24.64
N TRP A 210 3.14 3.23 23.35
CA TRP A 210 2.09 2.93 22.39
C TRP A 210 1.37 1.61 22.68
N GLU A 211 2.11 0.56 23.01
CA GLU A 211 1.54 -0.74 23.40
C GLU A 211 0.70 -0.61 24.68
N GLU A 212 1.19 0.08 25.70
CA GLU A 212 0.47 0.33 26.93
C GLU A 212 -0.82 1.16 26.69
N ALA A 213 -0.73 2.21 25.87
CA ALA A 213 -1.89 3.02 25.52
C ALA A 213 -2.94 2.23 24.71
N GLN A 214 -2.49 1.34 23.81
CA GLN A 214 -3.38 0.45 23.08
C GLN A 214 -4.00 -0.64 23.96
N GLN A 215 -3.25 -1.21 24.91
CA GLN A 215 -3.78 -2.18 25.85
C GLN A 215 -4.88 -1.58 26.73
N VAL A 216 -4.75 -0.31 27.13
CA VAL A 216 -5.80 0.41 27.86
C VAL A 216 -7.04 0.64 26.97
N LYS A 217 -6.86 0.93 25.69
CA LYS A 217 -7.95 1.22 24.74
C LYS A 217 -8.62 -0.07 24.21
N ASN A 218 -7.85 -1.15 24.06
CA ASN A 218 -8.27 -2.43 23.54
C ASN A 218 -8.28 -3.52 24.63
N ARG A 219 -8.70 -3.20 25.86
CA ARG A 219 -8.94 -4.24 26.84
C ARG A 219 -9.92 -5.24 26.25
N ALA A 220 -9.41 -6.41 25.89
CA ALA A 220 -10.25 -7.50 25.45
C ALA A 220 -11.34 -7.72 26.51
N PRO A 221 -12.61 -7.90 26.10
CA PRO A 221 -13.67 -8.15 27.06
C PRO A 221 -13.28 -9.34 27.93
N ILE A 222 -13.24 -9.13 29.24
CA ILE A 222 -13.01 -10.23 30.16
C ILE A 222 -14.32 -10.99 30.28
N TYR A 223 -14.30 -12.26 29.93
CA TYR A 223 -15.50 -13.10 30.03
C TYR A 223 -15.63 -13.65 31.45
N TYR A 224 -16.79 -13.40 32.05
CA TYR A 224 -17.18 -13.96 33.33
C TYR A 224 -18.39 -14.86 33.15
N HIS A 225 -18.34 -16.07 33.72
CA HIS A 225 -19.52 -16.88 33.94
C HIS A 225 -20.05 -16.53 35.33
N VAL A 226 -21.19 -15.89 35.37
CA VAL A 226 -21.81 -15.45 36.64
C VAL A 226 -23.08 -16.26 36.85
N LYS A 227 -23.14 -16.94 37.98
CA LYS A 227 -24.38 -17.58 38.46
C LYS A 227 -24.98 -16.69 39.52
N THR A 228 -26.20 -16.20 39.32
CA THR A 228 -26.91 -15.40 40.31
C THR A 228 -27.90 -16.29 41.07
N THR A 229 -27.83 -16.21 42.38
CA THR A 229 -28.80 -16.87 43.30
C THR A 229 -29.70 -15.84 44.00
N ASN A 230 -29.52 -14.56 43.71
CA ASN A 230 -30.29 -13.49 44.34
C ASN A 230 -31.68 -13.42 43.72
N LYS A 231 -32.72 -13.80 44.51
CA LYS A 231 -34.13 -13.72 44.12
C LYS A 231 -34.60 -12.31 43.81
N ALA A 232 -33.96 -11.25 44.35
CA ALA A 232 -34.27 -9.86 44.05
C ALA A 232 -34.02 -9.44 42.61
N LEU A 233 -33.23 -10.23 41.85
CA LEU A 233 -32.96 -9.99 40.45
C LEU A 233 -33.94 -10.71 39.50
N GLN A 234 -34.92 -11.44 40.08
CA GLN A 234 -35.90 -12.15 39.31
C GLN A 234 -36.92 -11.16 38.71
N GLY A 235 -37.06 -11.16 37.39
CA GLY A 235 -37.93 -10.24 36.66
C GLY A 235 -37.30 -8.86 36.33
N ILE A 236 -36.06 -8.59 36.75
CA ILE A 236 -35.34 -7.37 36.40
C ILE A 236 -34.67 -7.53 35.05
N THR A 237 -34.75 -6.48 34.23
CA THR A 237 -34.11 -6.49 32.91
C THR A 237 -32.57 -6.33 33.01
N LEU A 238 -31.83 -6.84 32.03
CA LEU A 238 -30.37 -6.67 31.95
C LEU A 238 -29.95 -5.19 31.96
N ARG A 239 -30.82 -4.30 31.50
CA ARG A 239 -30.60 -2.85 31.52
C ARG A 239 -30.59 -2.32 32.93
N GLU A 240 -31.59 -2.68 33.74
CA GLU A 240 -31.70 -2.29 35.13
C GLU A 240 -30.56 -2.87 35.98
N ILE A 241 -30.17 -4.15 35.71
CA ILE A 241 -28.99 -4.77 36.34
C ILE A 241 -27.73 -3.95 36.06
N ARG A 242 -27.58 -3.44 34.83
CA ARG A 242 -26.45 -2.60 34.44
C ARG A 242 -26.41 -1.27 35.24
N GLU A 243 -27.57 -0.67 35.47
CA GLU A 243 -27.70 0.54 36.28
C GLU A 243 -27.36 0.26 37.76
N ILE A 244 -27.81 -0.85 38.29
CA ILE A 244 -27.52 -1.27 39.69
C ILE A 244 -26.02 -1.52 39.90
N ILE A 245 -25.35 -2.17 38.95
CA ILE A 245 -23.93 -2.49 39.03
C ILE A 245 -23.04 -1.26 38.81
N GLY A 246 -23.53 -0.24 38.09
CA GLY A 246 -22.80 1.01 37.77
C GLY A 246 -21.59 0.79 36.85
N ARG A 247 -21.47 -0.37 36.19
CA ARG A 247 -20.39 -0.70 35.26
C ARG A 247 -20.95 -1.23 33.93
N PRO A 248 -20.41 -0.82 32.82
CA PRO A 248 -20.83 -1.35 31.52
C PRO A 248 -20.41 -2.80 31.38
N PHE A 249 -21.34 -3.69 31.09
CA PHE A 249 -21.10 -5.06 30.69
C PHE A 249 -21.98 -5.43 29.49
N ILE A 250 -21.55 -6.43 28.75
CA ILE A 250 -22.31 -7.00 27.63
C ILE A 250 -22.64 -8.45 28.01
N CYS A 251 -23.93 -8.77 28.06
CA CYS A 251 -24.38 -10.14 28.27
C CYS A 251 -24.43 -10.85 26.91
N SER A 252 -23.60 -11.88 26.73
CA SER A 252 -23.57 -12.68 25.50
C SER A 252 -24.53 -13.86 25.52
N ARG A 253 -24.86 -14.37 26.71
CA ARG A 253 -25.76 -15.53 26.86
C ARG A 253 -26.40 -15.53 28.25
N VAL A 254 -27.69 -15.81 28.30
CA VAL A 254 -28.42 -16.12 29.54
C VAL A 254 -28.84 -17.57 29.46
N MET A 255 -28.58 -18.37 30.50
CA MET A 255 -29.08 -19.72 30.65
C MET A 255 -30.00 -19.76 31.87
N HIS A 256 -31.15 -20.40 31.72
CA HIS A 256 -32.05 -20.76 32.79
C HIS A 256 -31.83 -22.27 33.12
N ASP A 257 -31.67 -22.56 34.40
CA ASP A 257 -31.70 -23.97 34.90
C ASP A 257 -33.13 -24.48 34.95
#